data_1f57e0ddac2d852e74452e1db55a8f2a
#
_entry.id   1f57e0ddac2d852e74452e1db55a8f2a
#
_cell.length_a   1.000
_cell.length_b   1.000
_cell.length_c   1.000
_cell.angle_alpha   90.00
_cell.angle_beta   90.00
_cell.angle_gamma   90.00
#
_symmetry.space_group_name_H-M   'P 1'
#
loop_
_entity.id
_entity.type
_entity.pdbx_description
1 polymer ?
#
loop_
_entity_poly.entity_id
_entity_poly.type
_entity_poly.pdbx_seq_one_letter_code
_entity_poly.pdbx_strand_id
1 'polypeptide(L)'
;MADIALIMRNLNLGRLLNLSVDFPVQNTLTDIYSQEEFHSILVREKARADRTGQGFSVVTIEVFSLHDVTSFVKHLQQRIRASDDIGWFDDNKLGIFLFNTAALGGSQFVNKCRENMGDGFSSFKCSVYSYPNEWCDF
;
A
#
# COMPACT_ATOMS: atom_id res chain seq x y z
N MET A 1 -3.18 2.39 -17.56
CA MET A 1 -3.41 2.52 -18.06
C MET A 1 -3.35 2.96 -18.09
N ALA A 2 -3.58 2.88 -17.56
CA ALA A 2 -3.90 3.11 -17.77
C ALA A 2 -4.02 3.56 -17.66
N ASP A 3 -4.48 3.45 -17.49
CA ASP A 3 -4.98 3.68 -17.62
C ASP A 3 -5.39 4.22 -17.62
N ILE A 4 -5.87 4.02 -17.47
CA ILE A 4 -6.52 4.29 -17.57
C ILE A 4 -6.63 4.09 -17.37
N ALA A 5 -6.68 3.66 -17.30
CA ALA A 5 -6.94 3.32 -17.38
C ALA A 5 -6.60 3.29 -17.04
N LEU A 6 -6.56 2.99 -16.99
CA LEU A 6 -6.47 3.12 -17.00
C LEU A 6 -6.46 3.89 -16.80
N ILE A 7 -6.69 4.01 -16.78
CA ILE A 7 -6.92 4.75 -16.94
C ILE A 7 -7.37 4.94 -16.84
N MET A 8 -7.85 4.46 -16.77
CA MET A 8 -8.33 4.59 -16.86
C MET A 8 -8.44 4.27 -16.34
N ARG A 9 -8.23 3.75 -16.22
CA ARG A 9 -8.26 3.53 -16.01
C ARG A 9 -8.38 3.92 -15.41
N ASN A 10 -8.28 3.85 -15.34
CA ASN A 10 -8.46 4.35 -15.19
C ASN A 10 -8.74 4.77 -14.94
N LEU A 11 -9.15 4.36 -14.69
CA LEU A 11 -9.60 4.83 -14.82
C LEU A 11 -10.07 4.85 -14.69
N ASN A 12 -10.69 4.51 -14.63
CA ASN A 12 -11.27 4.68 -14.76
C ASN A 12 -11.81 5.46 -14.85
N LEU A 13 -12.66 4.67 -15.15
CA LEU A 13 -13.27 5.77 -15.57
C LEU A 13 -14.65 5.99 -15.12
N GLY A 14 -15.43 4.97 -14.95
CA GLY A 14 -16.68 5.07 -14.29
C GLY A 14 -16.55 5.73 -12.96
N ARG A 15 -15.47 5.50 -12.32
CA ARG A 15 -15.22 6.18 -11.09
C ARG A 15 -15.19 7.64 -11.27
N LEU A 16 -14.72 8.13 -12.38
CA LEU A 16 -14.67 9.54 -12.59
C LEU A 16 -16.02 10.16 -12.58
N LEU A 17 -16.97 9.46 -13.08
CA LEU A 17 -18.30 9.99 -13.16
C LEU A 17 -18.98 10.04 -11.83
N ASN A 18 -18.56 9.19 -10.95
CA ASN A 18 -19.19 9.08 -9.66
C ASN A 18 -18.54 9.86 -8.57
N LEU A 19 -17.59 10.66 -8.93
CA LEU A 19 -16.86 11.33 -7.94
C LEU A 19 -17.62 12.25 -7.12
N SER A 20 -18.68 12.73 -7.64
CA SER A 20 -19.32 13.81 -6.98
C SER A 20 -19.82 13.47 -5.62
N VAL A 21 -20.10 12.24 -5.36
CA VAL A 21 -20.79 11.95 -4.16
C VAL A 21 -19.91 11.59 -3.02
N ASP A 22 -19.33 10.48 -3.12
CA ASP A 22 -18.50 10.00 -2.08
C ASP A 22 -17.18 9.76 -2.63
N PHE A 23 -16.34 10.67 -2.46
CA PHE A 23 -15.04 10.64 -3.00
C PHE A 23 -14.19 9.78 -2.13
N PRO A 24 -13.85 8.55 -2.50
CA PRO A 24 -12.95 7.76 -1.67
C PRO A 24 -11.66 8.52 -1.52
N VAL A 25 -11.05 8.44 -0.37
CA VAL A 25 -9.79 9.12 -0.11
C VAL A 25 -8.77 8.79 -1.17
N GLN A 26 -8.71 7.54 -1.61
CA GLN A 26 -7.73 7.12 -2.60
C GLN A 26 -7.82 7.84 -3.92
N ASN A 27 -8.96 8.42 -4.24
CA ASN A 27 -9.10 9.14 -5.51
C ASN A 27 -8.42 10.50 -5.54
N THR A 28 -7.97 10.98 -4.42
CA THR A 28 -7.36 12.30 -4.35
C THR A 28 -5.84 12.27 -4.37
N LEU A 29 -5.25 11.07 -4.35
CA LEU A 29 -3.81 10.92 -4.41
C LEU A 29 -3.42 10.19 -5.68
N THR A 30 -2.47 10.74 -6.40
CA THR A 30 -2.03 10.16 -7.66
C THR A 30 -0.63 9.59 -7.63
N ASP A 31 0.08 9.76 -6.53
CA ASP A 31 1.47 9.32 -6.43
C ASP A 31 1.61 7.91 -5.92
N ILE A 32 0.52 7.24 -5.58
CA ILE A 32 0.59 5.87 -5.11
C ILE A 32 -0.33 5.03 -5.96
N TYR A 33 -0.13 3.73 -5.93
CA TYR A 33 -0.90 2.82 -6.77
C TYR A 33 -2.36 2.73 -6.31
N SER A 34 -3.25 2.58 -7.27
CA SER A 34 -4.64 2.31 -6.96
C SER A 34 -4.76 0.93 -6.32
N GLN A 35 -5.92 0.64 -5.76
CA GLN A 35 -6.18 -0.67 -5.17
C GLN A 35 -5.99 -1.78 -6.18
N GLU A 36 -6.49 -1.58 -7.38
CA GLU A 36 -6.38 -2.54 -8.45
C GLU A 36 -4.94 -2.78 -8.86
N GLU A 37 -4.19 -1.69 -9.01
CA GLU A 37 -2.78 -1.78 -9.36
C GLU A 37 -1.97 -2.46 -8.27
N PHE A 38 -2.24 -2.11 -7.03
CA PHE A 38 -1.50 -2.69 -5.91
C PHE A 38 -1.77 -4.19 -5.80
N HIS A 39 -3.01 -4.61 -5.98
CA HIS A 39 -3.35 -6.02 -5.98
C HIS A 39 -2.68 -6.76 -7.12
N SER A 40 -2.56 -6.15 -8.27
CA SER A 40 -1.83 -6.75 -9.40
C SER A 40 -0.36 -6.96 -9.07
N ILE A 41 0.23 -5.99 -8.37
CA ILE A 41 1.61 -6.12 -7.90
C ILE A 41 1.73 -7.33 -6.98
N LEU A 42 0.80 -7.50 -6.04
CA LEU A 42 0.86 -8.62 -5.11
C LEU A 42 0.74 -9.96 -5.82
N VAL A 43 -0.15 -10.06 -6.79
CA VAL A 43 -0.31 -11.30 -7.57
C VAL A 43 0.99 -11.63 -8.30
N ARG A 44 1.60 -10.65 -8.93
CA ARG A 44 2.85 -10.84 -9.65
C ARG A 44 3.98 -11.26 -8.71
N GLU A 45 4.06 -10.61 -7.56
CA GLU A 45 5.14 -10.88 -6.63
C GLU A 45 4.99 -12.22 -5.91
N LYS A 46 3.76 -12.67 -5.70
CA LYS A 46 3.54 -14.03 -5.20
C LYS A 46 4.08 -15.05 -6.19
N ALA A 47 3.77 -14.88 -7.45
CA ALA A 47 4.27 -15.78 -8.48
C ALA A 47 5.80 -15.78 -8.55
N ARG A 48 6.38 -14.60 -8.40
CA ARG A 48 7.84 -14.48 -8.39
C ARG A 48 8.43 -15.18 -7.17
N ALA A 49 7.85 -14.99 -6.01
CA ALA A 49 8.33 -15.59 -4.77
C ALA A 49 8.25 -17.11 -4.85
N ASP A 50 7.17 -17.63 -5.43
CA ASP A 50 7.01 -19.07 -5.60
C ASP A 50 8.12 -19.66 -6.47
N ARG A 51 8.57 -18.89 -7.46
CA ARG A 51 9.59 -19.35 -8.37
C ARG A 51 11.01 -19.20 -7.81
N THR A 52 11.26 -18.10 -7.11
CA THR A 52 12.63 -17.79 -6.67
C THR A 52 12.91 -18.22 -5.24
N GLY A 53 11.89 -18.46 -4.46
CA GLY A 53 12.07 -18.76 -3.03
C GLY A 53 12.27 -17.52 -2.17
N GLN A 54 12.25 -16.32 -2.76
CA GLN A 54 12.44 -15.09 -2.01
C GLN A 54 11.10 -14.45 -1.68
N GLY A 55 10.79 -14.40 -0.41
CA GLY A 55 9.51 -13.88 0.04
C GLY A 55 9.48 -12.36 0.09
N PHE A 56 8.34 -11.84 0.59
CA PHE A 56 8.16 -10.41 0.75
C PHE A 56 7.20 -10.16 1.90
N SER A 57 7.05 -8.90 2.27
CA SER A 57 6.08 -8.52 3.29
C SER A 57 5.20 -7.40 2.78
N VAL A 58 4.00 -7.32 3.33
CA VAL A 58 3.08 -6.23 3.07
C VAL A 58 2.67 -5.66 4.42
N VAL A 59 2.81 -4.34 4.55
CA VAL A 59 2.34 -3.63 5.74
C VAL A 59 1.08 -2.90 5.34
N THR A 60 0.04 -3.03 6.16
CA THR A 60 -1.18 -2.25 5.94
C THR A 60 -1.37 -1.28 7.08
N ILE A 61 -1.85 -0.08 6.76
CA ILE A 61 -2.08 0.98 7.73
C ILE A 61 -3.46 1.54 7.50
N GLU A 62 -4.32 1.48 8.53
CA GLU A 62 -5.64 2.09 8.44
C GLU A 62 -5.52 3.60 8.50
N VAL A 63 -6.21 4.28 7.60
CA VAL A 63 -6.21 5.73 7.57
C VAL A 63 -7.65 6.23 7.57
N PHE A 64 -7.86 7.40 8.15
CA PHE A 64 -9.20 7.92 8.37
C PHE A 64 -9.48 9.23 7.67
N SER A 65 -8.48 9.90 7.14
CA SER A 65 -8.68 11.18 6.47
C SER A 65 -7.62 11.40 5.41
N LEU A 66 -7.92 12.29 4.49
CA LEU A 66 -6.96 12.66 3.46
C LEU A 66 -5.70 13.26 4.06
N HIS A 67 -5.87 14.03 5.13
CA HIS A 67 -4.72 14.63 5.81
C HIS A 67 -3.77 13.55 6.33
N ASP A 68 -4.32 12.52 6.94
CA ASP A 68 -3.51 11.41 7.45
C ASP A 68 -2.76 10.73 6.31
N VAL A 69 -3.47 10.45 5.22
CA VAL A 69 -2.87 9.77 4.08
C VAL A 69 -1.73 10.56 3.51
N THR A 70 -1.94 11.86 3.31
CA THR A 70 -0.92 12.72 2.73
C THR A 70 0.33 12.74 3.59
N SER A 71 0.14 12.86 4.89
CA SER A 71 1.25 12.89 5.83
C SER A 71 2.02 11.57 5.82
N PHE A 72 1.31 10.45 5.88
CA PHE A 72 1.95 9.15 5.87
C PHE A 72 2.70 8.89 4.59
N VAL A 73 2.09 9.18 3.45
CA VAL A 73 2.72 8.92 2.17
C VAL A 73 4.04 9.68 2.05
N LYS A 74 4.06 10.92 2.49
CA LYS A 74 5.31 11.69 2.47
C LYS A 74 6.41 11.03 3.28
N HIS A 75 6.09 10.59 4.49
CA HIS A 75 7.07 9.93 5.33
C HIS A 75 7.51 8.60 4.76
N LEU A 76 6.55 7.82 4.26
CA LEU A 76 6.84 6.50 3.73
C LEU A 76 7.73 6.57 2.50
N GLN A 77 7.49 7.53 1.63
CA GLN A 77 8.28 7.68 0.42
C GLN A 77 9.75 7.97 0.71
N GLN A 78 10.03 8.53 1.87
CA GLN A 78 11.41 8.80 2.27
C GLN A 78 12.07 7.58 2.90
N ARG A 79 11.29 6.54 3.23
CA ARG A 79 11.81 5.39 3.95
C ARG A 79 11.90 4.13 3.12
N ILE A 80 11.07 4.02 2.10
CA ILE A 80 11.04 2.81 1.30
C ILE A 80 12.18 2.82 0.29
N ARG A 81 12.54 1.61 -0.15
CA ARG A 81 13.57 1.44 -1.16
C ARG A 81 12.94 1.52 -2.54
N ALA A 82 13.77 1.64 -3.57
CA ALA A 82 13.29 1.68 -4.94
C ALA A 82 12.53 0.42 -5.34
N SER A 83 12.81 -0.69 -4.69
CA SER A 83 12.13 -1.95 -4.98
C SER A 83 10.84 -2.13 -4.20
N ASP A 84 10.50 -1.19 -3.33
CA ASP A 84 9.28 -1.24 -2.54
C ASP A 84 8.22 -0.36 -3.18
N ASP A 85 6.95 -0.66 -2.89
CA ASP A 85 5.84 0.07 -3.50
C ASP A 85 4.82 0.48 -2.45
N ILE A 86 4.16 1.59 -2.70
CA ILE A 86 3.06 2.08 -1.86
C ILE A 86 1.81 2.16 -2.72
N GLY A 87 0.71 1.67 -2.19
CA GLY A 87 -0.56 1.77 -2.89
C GLY A 87 -1.71 1.61 -1.92
N TRP A 88 -2.90 1.50 -2.48
CA TRP A 88 -4.09 1.27 -1.69
C TRP A 88 -4.35 -0.22 -1.55
N PHE A 89 -4.46 -0.67 -0.31
CA PHE A 89 -4.75 -2.06 -0.04
C PHE A 89 -6.27 -2.29 -0.11
N ASP A 90 -7.04 -1.39 0.48
CA ASP A 90 -8.48 -1.34 0.31
C ASP A 90 -8.95 0.11 0.50
N ASP A 91 -10.24 0.32 0.73
CA ASP A 91 -10.81 1.68 0.73
C ASP A 91 -10.20 2.60 1.77
N ASN A 92 -9.78 2.06 2.89
CA ASN A 92 -9.22 2.89 3.96
C ASN A 92 -7.91 2.35 4.51
N LYS A 93 -7.23 1.50 3.76
CA LYS A 93 -5.94 0.99 4.18
C LYS A 93 -4.88 1.23 3.13
N LEU A 94 -3.80 1.86 3.53
CA LEU A 94 -2.61 1.95 2.70
C LEU A 94 -1.89 0.63 2.76
N GLY A 95 -1.28 0.24 1.65
CA GLY A 95 -0.45 -0.95 1.59
C GLY A 95 0.97 -0.57 1.21
N ILE A 96 1.93 -1.18 1.86
CA ILE A 96 3.34 -1.01 1.53
C ILE A 96 3.90 -2.38 1.20
N PHE A 97 4.36 -2.56 -0.03
CA PHE A 97 5.01 -3.79 -0.45
C PHE A 97 6.50 -3.66 -0.16
N LEU A 98 7.04 -4.59 0.62
CA LEU A 98 8.45 -4.60 1.00
C LEU A 98 9.13 -5.78 0.32
N PHE A 99 9.95 -5.49 -0.67
CA PHE A 99 10.62 -6.50 -1.47
C PHE A 99 11.62 -7.29 -0.64
N ASN A 100 11.61 -8.61 -0.81
CA ASN A 100 12.59 -9.51 -0.19
C ASN A 100 12.75 -9.26 1.31
N THR A 101 11.62 -9.13 1.99
CA THR A 101 11.59 -8.76 3.42
C THR A 101 10.76 -9.80 4.17
N ALA A 102 11.35 -10.39 5.20
CA ALA A 102 10.65 -11.35 6.04
C ALA A 102 9.87 -10.64 7.14
N ALA A 103 9.13 -11.41 7.93
CA ALA A 103 8.26 -10.86 8.97
C ALA A 103 8.99 -9.93 9.92
N LEU A 104 10.19 -10.30 10.35
CA LEU A 104 10.97 -9.47 11.25
C LEU A 104 11.30 -8.13 10.62
N GLY A 105 11.70 -8.15 9.35
CA GLY A 105 12.00 -6.91 8.63
C GLY A 105 10.78 -6.02 8.49
N GLY A 106 9.62 -6.62 8.25
CA GLY A 106 8.38 -5.86 8.19
C GLY A 106 8.05 -5.19 9.51
N SER A 107 8.22 -5.93 10.61
CA SER A 107 8.00 -5.36 11.93
C SER A 107 8.99 -4.25 12.25
N GLN A 108 10.23 -4.41 11.85
CA GLN A 108 11.24 -3.38 12.03
C GLN A 108 10.90 -2.12 11.25
N PHE A 109 10.36 -2.30 10.04
CA PHE A 109 9.92 -1.17 9.24
C PHE A 109 8.82 -0.38 9.95
N VAL A 110 7.83 -1.09 10.50
CA VAL A 110 6.75 -0.44 11.25
C VAL A 110 7.29 0.32 12.46
N ASN A 111 8.20 -0.32 13.19
CA ASN A 111 8.78 0.32 14.38
C ASN A 111 9.54 1.59 14.02
N LYS A 112 10.29 1.56 12.95
CA LYS A 112 11.00 2.75 12.49
C LYS A 112 10.06 3.86 12.08
N CYS A 113 8.94 3.51 11.45
CA CYS A 113 7.94 4.50 11.12
C CYS A 113 7.37 5.14 12.38
N ARG A 114 7.09 4.34 13.40
CA ARG A 114 6.58 4.87 14.65
C ARG A 114 7.57 5.83 15.31
N GLU A 115 8.84 5.46 15.31
CA GLU A 115 9.87 6.32 15.89
C GLU A 115 10.00 7.64 15.18
N ASN A 116 9.85 7.63 13.87
CA ASN A 116 10.09 8.83 13.07
C ASN A 116 8.85 9.70 12.92
N MET A 117 7.67 9.12 13.00
CA MET A 117 6.43 9.88 12.83
C MET A 117 5.81 10.29 14.16
N GLY A 118 6.33 9.76 15.26
CA GLY A 118 5.90 10.18 16.58
C GLY A 118 4.55 9.65 17.00
N ASP A 119 3.94 10.34 17.94
CA ASP A 119 2.72 9.88 18.58
C ASP A 119 1.54 9.74 17.63
N GLY A 120 1.50 10.53 16.58
CA GLY A 120 0.42 10.44 15.63
C GLY A 120 0.33 9.08 14.95
N PHE A 121 1.48 8.49 14.66
CA PHE A 121 1.51 7.20 14.01
C PHE A 121 1.06 6.07 14.93
N SER A 122 1.38 6.17 16.21
CA SER A 122 1.08 5.09 17.15
C SER A 122 -0.42 4.92 17.38
N SER A 123 -1.24 5.88 16.99
CA SER A 123 -2.69 5.75 17.10
C SER A 123 -3.31 5.02 15.91
N PHE A 124 -2.50 4.68 14.90
CA PHE A 124 -3.01 3.99 13.72
C PHE A 124 -2.76 2.50 13.81
N LYS A 125 -3.69 1.76 13.22
CA LYS A 125 -3.63 0.31 13.25
C LYS A 125 -2.81 -0.17 12.07
N CYS A 126 -1.77 -0.95 12.37
CA CYS A 126 -0.90 -1.51 11.36
C CYS A 126 -0.90 -3.02 11.45
N SER A 127 -0.76 -3.68 10.30
CA SER A 127 -0.62 -5.12 10.25
C SER A 127 0.51 -5.47 9.30
N VAL A 128 1.18 -6.58 9.56
CA VAL A 128 2.27 -7.05 8.72
C VAL A 128 1.94 -8.48 8.27
N TYR A 129 1.99 -8.70 6.97
CA TYR A 129 1.78 -10.02 6.38
C TYR A 129 3.03 -10.38 5.59
N SER A 130 3.51 -11.60 5.77
CA SER A 130 4.71 -12.04 5.08
C SER A 130 4.42 -13.27 4.24
N TYR A 131 4.84 -13.23 2.99
CA TYR A 131 4.64 -14.34 2.08
C TYR A 131 5.90 -15.18 2.02
N PRO A 132 5.83 -16.50 2.10
CA PRO A 132 4.60 -17.30 2.19
C PRO A 132 4.17 -17.64 3.61
N ASN A 133 4.98 -17.41 4.61
CA ASN A 133 4.78 -18.01 5.92
C ASN A 133 3.62 -17.46 6.73
N GLU A 134 3.36 -16.20 6.61
CA GLU A 134 2.30 -15.55 7.38
C GLU A 134 1.37 -14.80 6.45
N TRP A 135 0.91 -15.50 5.44
CA TRP A 135 0.08 -14.89 4.42
C TRP A 135 -1.36 -15.31 4.55
N CYS A 136 -2.25 -14.34 4.41
CA CYS A 136 -3.67 -14.59 4.30
C CYS A 136 -4.07 -14.23 2.88
N ASP A 137 -4.96 -15.01 2.29
CA ASP A 137 -5.48 -14.63 0.98
C ASP A 137 -6.50 -13.52 1.17
N PHE A 138 -6.24 -12.43 0.55
CA PHE A 138 -7.10 -11.25 0.70
C PHE A 138 -8.18 -11.20 -0.37
#